data_dd028d420ccc40118a7a97bb2ae058c0
#
_entry.id   dd028d420ccc40118a7a97bb2ae058c0
#
_cell.length_a   1.000
_cell.length_b   1.000
_cell.length_c   1.000
_cell.angle_alpha   90.00
_cell.angle_beta   90.00
_cell.angle_gamma   90.00
#
_symmetry.space_group_name_H-M   'P 1'
#
loop_
_entity.id
_entity.type
_entity.pdbx_description
1 polymer ?
#
loop_
_entity_poly.entity_id
_entity_poly.type
_entity_poly.pdbx_seq_one_letter_code
_entity_poly.pdbx_strand_id
1 'polypeptide(L)'
;MNNCFIILAAGQSKRFKYKYPKAYYLYRGKPLFLHSIDRVRESKKFNKIILVINKKHKKYLKNLQLKNIKIINGGKNRSESSLKALNCIKNNRISKVFIHDAARPNFSIKLISNLFKGLKKNKCVVPVIKTNNSVKFKDRNKLMNIDRNKIYLTQTPQAFDYKELLKLQKKTTTKITDDANLFIEANRKVKFINGEINNCKITLMSDVEENKNLKYGIGFDVHRLIPHRKLYLGGIKIQSVLGTLGHSDGDPVLHAVTDSILGACRMGDIGQKFSDKNKKYKNIRSTVLLKNIIDQIKLKNYTINNIDINIIAQTPKISKYKNKMIQSISKICEIPINQINIKGKTTEKLGLIGKEKAIACEVITSVIKYD
;
A
#
# COMPACT_ATOMS: atom_id res chain seq x y z
N MET A 1 22.50 3.31 24.41
CA MET A 1 21.23 3.86 24.93
C MET A 1 20.08 3.15 24.24
N ASN A 2 19.13 2.61 24.99
CA ASN A 2 17.99 1.88 24.42
C ASN A 2 16.85 2.84 24.07
N ASN A 3 16.35 2.75 22.83
CA ASN A 3 15.28 3.59 22.31
C ASN A 3 14.04 2.77 22.01
N CYS A 4 12.86 3.33 22.24
CA CYS A 4 11.59 2.67 21.94
C CYS A 4 10.75 3.50 20.97
N PHE A 5 10.11 2.83 20.01
CA PHE A 5 9.12 3.44 19.11
C PHE A 5 7.74 2.87 19.39
N ILE A 6 6.78 3.74 19.68
CA ILE A 6 5.39 3.37 20.00
C ILE A 6 4.49 3.82 18.87
N ILE A 7 3.74 2.87 18.29
CA ILE A 7 2.78 3.12 17.20
C ILE A 7 1.38 2.98 17.77
N LEU A 8 0.60 4.07 17.73
CA LEU A 8 -0.77 4.12 18.23
C LEU A 8 -1.75 3.77 17.10
N ALA A 9 -2.29 2.55 17.14
CA ALA A 9 -3.23 1.99 16.17
C ALA A 9 -4.58 1.59 16.81
N ALA A 10 -4.88 2.03 18.04
CA ALA A 10 -6.08 1.65 18.79
C ALA A 10 -7.33 2.46 18.44
N GLY A 11 -7.25 3.46 17.58
CA GLY A 11 -8.36 4.36 17.23
C GLY A 11 -9.50 3.65 16.50
N GLN A 12 -10.75 4.10 16.78
CA GLN A 12 -11.97 3.55 16.19
C GLN A 12 -12.20 3.97 14.72
N SER A 13 -11.49 4.97 14.23
CA SER A 13 -11.53 5.44 12.82
C SER A 13 -12.91 5.88 12.30
N LYS A 14 -13.78 6.43 13.17
CA LYS A 14 -15.16 6.79 12.83
C LYS A 14 -15.30 7.68 11.58
N ARG A 15 -14.36 8.60 11.34
CA ARG A 15 -14.34 9.52 10.18
C ARG A 15 -13.92 8.84 8.87
N PHE A 16 -13.25 7.70 8.95
CA PHE A 16 -12.72 7.00 7.77
C PHE A 16 -13.81 6.25 6.99
N LYS A 17 -14.98 5.97 7.63
CA LYS A 17 -16.17 5.35 7.03
C LYS A 17 -15.86 4.15 6.12
N TYR A 18 -15.08 3.20 6.60
CA TYR A 18 -14.74 1.97 5.88
C TYR A 18 -15.09 0.73 6.70
N LYS A 19 -15.25 -0.44 6.03
CA LYS A 19 -15.67 -1.72 6.66
C LYS A 19 -14.76 -2.21 7.80
N TYR A 20 -13.52 -1.74 7.86
CA TYR A 20 -12.57 -2.03 8.95
C TYR A 20 -11.79 -0.77 9.36
N PRO A 21 -11.19 -0.77 10.57
CA PRO A 21 -10.52 0.41 11.09
C PRO A 21 -9.31 0.82 10.24
N LYS A 22 -9.11 2.11 10.07
CA LYS A 22 -8.12 2.75 9.21
C LYS A 22 -6.70 2.18 9.31
N ALA A 23 -6.23 1.89 10.54
CA ALA A 23 -4.88 1.36 10.73
C ALA A 23 -4.62 0.06 9.96
N TYR A 24 -5.68 -0.68 9.64
CA TYR A 24 -5.64 -1.96 8.92
C TYR A 24 -6.04 -1.84 7.45
N TYR A 25 -6.34 -0.64 6.98
CA TYR A 25 -6.60 -0.38 5.58
C TYR A 25 -5.34 -0.64 4.75
N LEU A 26 -5.50 -1.33 3.62
CA LEU A 26 -4.39 -1.58 2.69
C LEU A 26 -4.05 -0.30 1.93
N TYR A 27 -3.06 0.38 2.42
CA TYR A 27 -2.45 1.54 1.79
C TYR A 27 -1.17 1.08 1.10
N ARG A 28 -1.04 1.32 -0.21
CA ARG A 28 0.13 0.88 -0.98
C ARG A 28 0.45 -0.61 -0.75
N GLY A 29 -0.57 -1.47 -0.87
CA GLY A 29 -0.44 -2.92 -0.79
C GLY A 29 -0.28 -3.53 0.61
N LYS A 30 -0.18 -2.74 1.70
CA LYS A 30 -0.06 -3.25 3.07
C LYS A 30 -0.79 -2.38 4.09
N PRO A 31 -1.18 -2.92 5.28
CA PRO A 31 -1.83 -2.16 6.33
C PRO A 31 -1.06 -0.88 6.72
N LEU A 32 -1.79 0.23 6.92
CA LEU A 32 -1.21 1.55 7.22
C LEU A 32 -0.13 1.52 8.31
N PHE A 33 -0.36 0.82 9.42
CA PHE A 33 0.61 0.77 10.52
C PHE A 33 1.91 0.03 10.16
N LEU A 34 1.89 -0.90 9.17
CA LEU A 34 3.09 -1.62 8.74
C LEU A 34 4.10 -0.71 8.05
N HIS A 35 3.66 0.33 7.33
CA HIS A 35 4.58 1.32 6.76
C HIS A 35 5.45 1.97 7.84
N SER A 36 4.82 2.31 8.98
CA SER A 36 5.57 2.87 10.11
C SER A 36 6.56 1.88 10.72
N ILE A 37 6.17 0.61 10.84
CA ILE A 37 7.05 -0.46 11.34
C ILE A 37 8.27 -0.65 10.44
N ASP A 38 8.04 -0.74 9.13
CA ASP A 38 9.11 -0.92 8.15
C ASP A 38 10.11 0.24 8.20
N ARG A 39 9.61 1.48 8.23
CA ARG A 39 10.44 2.68 8.31
C ARG A 39 11.28 2.72 9.59
N VAL A 40 10.70 2.30 10.70
CA VAL A 40 11.40 2.21 12.00
C VAL A 40 12.49 1.14 11.97
N ARG A 41 12.22 -0.03 11.40
CA ARG A 41 13.19 -1.12 11.22
C ARG A 41 14.36 -0.69 10.32
N GLU A 42 14.04 -0.07 9.19
CA GLU A 42 15.02 0.46 8.24
C GLU A 42 15.96 1.50 8.87
N SER A 43 15.45 2.31 9.80
CA SER A 43 16.25 3.30 10.52
C SER A 43 17.34 2.71 11.42
N LYS A 44 17.21 1.46 11.85
CA LYS A 44 18.12 0.73 12.78
C LYS A 44 18.41 1.48 14.11
N LYS A 45 17.52 2.41 14.52
CA LYS A 45 17.74 3.29 15.68
C LYS A 45 16.96 2.88 16.93
N PHE A 46 16.12 1.85 16.84
CA PHE A 46 15.23 1.45 17.93
C PHE A 46 15.45 -0.02 18.32
N ASN A 47 15.59 -0.23 19.64
CA ASN A 47 15.75 -1.55 20.23
C ASN A 47 14.39 -2.21 20.50
N LYS A 48 13.33 -1.41 20.59
CA LYS A 48 11.98 -1.90 20.88
C LYS A 48 10.93 -1.17 20.06
N ILE A 49 10.01 -1.93 19.52
CA ILE A 49 8.83 -1.41 18.80
C ILE A 49 7.59 -1.92 19.52
N ILE A 50 6.67 -1.02 19.85
CA ILE A 50 5.39 -1.35 20.46
C ILE A 50 4.27 -0.94 19.52
N LEU A 51 3.38 -1.87 19.24
CA LEU A 51 2.14 -1.62 18.51
C LEU A 51 0.97 -1.63 19.50
N VAL A 52 0.30 -0.49 19.64
CA VAL A 52 -0.86 -0.33 20.51
C VAL A 52 -2.13 -0.50 19.69
N ILE A 53 -2.92 -1.52 19.97
CA ILE A 53 -4.12 -1.87 19.21
C ILE A 53 -5.38 -1.83 20.07
N ASN A 54 -6.55 -1.73 19.46
CA ASN A 54 -7.81 -2.03 20.13
C ASN A 54 -7.95 -3.56 20.28
N LYS A 55 -8.37 -4.05 21.46
CA LYS A 55 -8.58 -5.49 21.73
C LYS A 55 -9.44 -6.16 20.64
N LYS A 56 -10.51 -5.47 20.18
CA LYS A 56 -11.41 -5.95 19.12
C LYS A 56 -10.73 -6.10 17.75
N HIS A 57 -9.59 -5.45 17.52
CA HIS A 57 -8.88 -5.46 16.24
C HIS A 57 -7.82 -6.57 16.13
N LYS A 58 -7.61 -7.39 17.16
CA LYS A 58 -6.63 -8.49 17.16
C LYS A 58 -6.80 -9.45 15.97
N LYS A 59 -8.05 -9.64 15.52
CA LYS A 59 -8.38 -10.48 14.36
C LYS A 59 -7.70 -10.05 13.05
N TYR A 60 -7.41 -8.74 12.86
CA TYR A 60 -6.75 -8.22 11.66
C TYR A 60 -5.24 -8.43 11.63
N LEU A 61 -4.65 -9.00 12.67
CA LEU A 61 -3.20 -9.27 12.77
C LEU A 61 -2.83 -10.71 12.45
N LYS A 62 -3.81 -11.63 12.28
CA LYS A 62 -3.58 -13.09 12.24
C LYS A 62 -2.54 -13.54 11.20
N ASN A 63 -2.49 -12.90 10.02
CA ASN A 63 -1.64 -13.30 8.91
C ASN A 63 -0.44 -12.38 8.70
N LEU A 64 -0.12 -11.52 9.69
CA LEU A 64 0.96 -10.54 9.56
C LEU A 64 2.21 -11.00 10.29
N GLN A 65 3.36 -10.93 9.63
CA GLN A 65 4.66 -11.24 10.22
C GLN A 65 5.16 -10.07 11.10
N LEU A 66 4.77 -10.10 12.39
CA LEU A 66 5.11 -9.04 13.37
C LEU A 66 6.26 -9.48 14.30
N LYS A 67 7.32 -10.10 13.73
CA LYS A 67 8.51 -10.52 14.50
C LYS A 67 9.11 -9.31 15.23
N ASN A 68 9.51 -9.51 16.50
CA ASN A 68 10.17 -8.51 17.35
C ASN A 68 9.34 -7.24 17.65
N ILE A 69 8.00 -7.33 17.55
CA ILE A 69 7.08 -6.25 17.89
C ILE A 69 6.26 -6.66 19.11
N LYS A 70 6.29 -5.83 20.16
CA LYS A 70 5.42 -6.04 21.31
C LYS A 70 4.05 -5.44 21.03
N ILE A 71 3.01 -6.27 21.02
CA ILE A 71 1.63 -5.85 20.82
C ILE A 71 0.97 -5.69 22.17
N ILE A 72 0.31 -4.55 22.41
CA ILE A 72 -0.45 -4.29 23.64
C ILE A 72 -1.84 -3.73 23.31
N ASN A 73 -2.77 -3.91 24.24
CA ASN A 73 -4.08 -3.30 24.14
C ASN A 73 -4.02 -1.82 24.58
N GLY A 74 -4.61 -0.96 23.76
CA GLY A 74 -4.79 0.46 24.10
C GLY A 74 -5.80 0.70 25.20
N GLY A 75 -5.99 1.97 25.53
CA GLY A 75 -6.96 2.46 26.48
C GLY A 75 -8.22 3.03 25.81
N LYS A 76 -9.06 3.69 26.61
CA LYS A 76 -10.32 4.32 26.16
C LYS A 76 -10.06 5.50 25.20
N ASN A 77 -8.91 6.15 25.32
CA ASN A 77 -8.51 7.28 24.48
C ASN A 77 -7.01 7.20 24.12
N ARG A 78 -6.51 8.23 23.37
CA ARG A 78 -5.13 8.30 22.92
C ARG A 78 -4.13 8.41 24.10
N SER A 79 -4.44 9.27 25.07
CA SER A 79 -3.62 9.49 26.26
C SER A 79 -3.43 8.20 27.07
N GLU A 80 -4.51 7.51 27.38
CA GLU A 80 -4.47 6.24 28.10
C GLU A 80 -3.69 5.15 27.33
N SER A 81 -3.84 5.13 25.99
CA SER A 81 -3.08 4.23 25.14
C SER A 81 -1.59 4.48 25.17
N SER A 82 -1.19 5.76 25.16
CA SER A 82 0.19 6.20 25.31
C SER A 82 0.75 5.82 26.69
N LEU A 83 0.02 6.09 27.78
CA LEU A 83 0.42 5.75 29.14
C LEU A 83 0.61 4.23 29.32
N LYS A 84 -0.29 3.39 28.80
CA LYS A 84 -0.14 1.92 28.84
C LYS A 84 1.13 1.46 28.14
N ALA A 85 1.46 2.06 26.99
CA ALA A 85 2.69 1.75 26.27
C ALA A 85 3.95 2.17 27.05
N LEU A 86 3.94 3.35 27.67
CA LEU A 86 5.04 3.83 28.51
C LEU A 86 5.25 2.94 29.75
N ASN A 87 4.18 2.54 30.43
CA ASN A 87 4.27 1.63 31.57
C ASN A 87 4.81 0.24 31.16
N CYS A 88 4.48 -0.24 29.97
CA CYS A 88 4.95 -1.52 29.46
C CYS A 88 6.48 -1.60 29.28
N ILE A 89 7.18 -0.46 29.22
CA ILE A 89 8.63 -0.38 29.04
C ILE A 89 9.39 0.10 30.29
N LYS A 90 8.72 0.27 31.43
CA LYS A 90 9.29 0.84 32.66
C LYS A 90 10.60 0.17 33.08
N ASN A 91 10.71 -1.15 32.93
CA ASN A 91 11.87 -1.93 33.38
C ASN A 91 12.93 -2.16 32.27
N ASN A 92 12.81 -1.54 31.09
CA ASN A 92 13.64 -1.84 29.93
C ASN A 92 14.84 -0.90 29.70
N ARG A 93 15.26 -0.11 30.70
CA ARG A 93 16.35 0.87 30.58
C ARG A 93 16.24 1.78 29.33
N ILE A 94 14.99 2.09 28.91
CA ILE A 94 14.73 2.99 27.79
C ILE A 94 15.05 4.42 28.20
N SER A 95 15.81 5.12 27.35
CA SER A 95 16.15 6.53 27.56
C SER A 95 15.33 7.49 26.72
N LYS A 96 15.01 7.08 25.47
CA LYS A 96 14.24 7.90 24.52
C LYS A 96 13.05 7.12 23.98
N VAL A 97 11.91 7.80 23.88
CA VAL A 97 10.69 7.23 23.34
C VAL A 97 10.13 8.11 22.24
N PHE A 98 9.70 7.48 21.17
CA PHE A 98 9.02 8.12 20.05
C PHE A 98 7.58 7.63 20.01
N ILE A 99 6.62 8.56 19.94
CA ILE A 99 5.20 8.22 19.87
C ILE A 99 4.67 8.66 18.51
N HIS A 100 3.99 7.74 17.84
CA HIS A 100 3.58 7.92 16.46
C HIS A 100 2.14 7.44 16.21
N ASP A 101 1.38 8.24 15.46
CA ASP A 101 0.05 7.85 14.98
C ASP A 101 0.19 6.91 13.78
N ALA A 102 -0.34 5.69 13.85
CA ALA A 102 -0.36 4.72 12.75
C ALA A 102 -1.02 5.27 11.46
N ALA A 103 -1.72 6.38 11.56
CA ALA A 103 -2.37 7.07 10.46
C ALA A 103 -1.44 7.99 9.63
N ARG A 104 -0.14 8.03 9.92
CA ARG A 104 0.87 8.81 9.18
C ARG A 104 1.94 7.87 8.59
N PRO A 105 1.66 7.19 7.49
CA PRO A 105 2.56 6.16 6.94
C PRO A 105 3.84 6.71 6.29
N ASN A 106 3.88 8.01 5.95
CA ASN A 106 4.84 8.57 4.99
C ASN A 106 5.98 9.41 5.62
N PHE A 107 6.29 9.27 6.91
CA PHE A 107 7.45 9.96 7.50
C PHE A 107 8.78 9.34 7.03
N SER A 108 9.83 10.15 6.92
CA SER A 108 11.14 9.72 6.43
C SER A 108 12.09 9.28 7.55
N ILE A 109 13.14 8.53 7.19
CA ILE A 109 14.27 8.22 8.10
C ILE A 109 15.04 9.49 8.48
N LYS A 110 15.07 10.49 7.58
CA LYS A 110 15.66 11.80 7.83
C LYS A 110 14.95 12.50 8.99
N LEU A 111 13.61 12.43 9.04
CA LEU A 111 12.83 12.97 10.15
C LEU A 111 13.19 12.30 11.49
N ILE A 112 13.28 10.97 11.51
CA ILE A 112 13.75 10.23 12.70
C ILE A 112 15.12 10.74 13.16
N SER A 113 16.05 10.91 12.22
CA SER A 113 17.42 11.38 12.52
C SER A 113 17.42 12.79 13.09
N ASN A 114 16.57 13.69 12.54
CA ASN A 114 16.43 15.07 13.04
C ASN A 114 15.83 15.11 14.44
N LEU A 115 14.86 14.26 14.73
CA LEU A 115 14.28 14.11 16.08
C LEU A 115 15.35 13.66 17.10
N PHE A 116 16.18 12.69 16.74
CA PHE A 116 17.30 12.28 17.59
C PHE A 116 18.31 13.41 17.83
N LYS A 117 18.64 14.19 16.79
CA LYS A 117 19.51 15.37 16.91
C LYS A 117 18.91 16.39 17.90
N GLY A 118 17.62 16.67 17.79
CA GLY A 118 16.90 17.56 18.69
C GLY A 118 16.91 17.09 20.14
N LEU A 119 16.76 15.78 20.40
CA LEU A 119 16.77 15.19 21.74
C LEU A 119 18.16 15.20 22.43
N LYS A 120 19.24 15.54 21.74
CA LYS A 120 20.55 15.71 22.41
C LYS A 120 20.53 16.84 23.44
N LYS A 121 19.76 17.92 23.17
CA LYS A 121 19.70 19.15 23.99
C LYS A 121 18.31 19.43 24.56
N ASN A 122 17.29 18.66 24.22
CA ASN A 122 15.91 18.93 24.62
C ASN A 122 15.23 17.65 25.11
N LYS A 123 14.22 17.79 25.98
CA LYS A 123 13.45 16.67 26.54
C LYS A 123 12.20 16.32 25.68
N CYS A 124 11.75 17.26 24.84
CA CYS A 124 10.62 17.10 23.93
C CYS A 124 10.97 17.73 22.58
N VAL A 125 10.79 16.98 21.48
CA VAL A 125 11.03 17.44 20.11
C VAL A 125 9.84 17.04 19.24
N VAL A 126 9.26 18.01 18.54
CA VAL A 126 8.03 17.85 17.77
C VAL A 126 8.25 18.37 16.35
N PRO A 127 7.94 17.59 15.32
CA PRO A 127 7.94 18.07 13.96
C PRO A 127 6.67 18.89 13.69
N VAL A 128 6.85 20.03 13.02
CA VAL A 128 5.77 20.96 12.71
C VAL A 128 5.85 21.42 11.26
N ILE A 129 4.69 21.70 10.66
CA ILE A 129 4.58 22.40 9.39
C ILE A 129 3.77 23.69 9.59
N LYS A 130 4.07 24.71 8.80
CA LYS A 130 3.26 25.93 8.71
C LYS A 130 2.09 25.69 7.78
N THR A 131 1.01 26.45 7.98
CA THR A 131 -0.13 26.45 7.04
C THR A 131 -0.03 27.64 6.09
N ASN A 132 -0.34 27.41 4.82
CA ASN A 132 -0.46 28.47 3.81
C ASN A 132 -1.89 29.05 3.77
N ASN A 133 -2.86 28.35 4.38
CA ASN A 133 -4.24 28.77 4.40
C ASN A 133 -4.49 29.89 5.41
N SER A 134 -5.48 30.74 5.12
CA SER A 134 -6.02 31.70 6.10
C SER A 134 -6.71 30.95 7.24
N VAL A 135 -6.36 31.25 8.49
CA VAL A 135 -6.89 30.58 9.67
C VAL A 135 -7.88 31.51 10.39
N LYS A 136 -9.07 30.97 10.68
CA LYS A 136 -10.10 31.66 11.46
C LYS A 136 -10.35 30.88 12.74
N PHE A 137 -10.44 31.58 13.83
CA PHE A 137 -10.89 31.02 15.10
C PHE A 137 -12.35 31.42 15.34
N LYS A 138 -13.18 30.43 15.63
CA LYS A 138 -14.59 30.66 15.96
C LYS A 138 -14.77 30.40 17.44
N ASP A 139 -15.12 31.46 18.21
CA ASP A 139 -15.54 31.32 19.57
C ASP A 139 -17.02 31.73 19.66
N ARG A 140 -17.88 30.78 20.02
CA ARG A 140 -19.35 30.91 19.99
C ARG A 140 -19.83 31.51 18.64
N ASN A 141 -20.27 32.75 18.61
CA ASN A 141 -20.74 33.46 17.41
C ASN A 141 -19.73 34.45 16.83
N LYS A 142 -18.53 34.58 17.41
CA LYS A 142 -17.51 35.53 16.95
C LYS A 142 -16.43 34.81 16.13
N LEU A 143 -16.19 35.32 14.93
CA LEU A 143 -15.04 34.89 14.08
C LEU A 143 -13.89 35.85 14.26
N MET A 144 -12.69 35.32 14.54
CA MET A 144 -11.47 36.10 14.67
C MET A 144 -10.42 35.60 13.69
N ASN A 145 -9.66 36.54 13.14
CA ASN A 145 -8.47 36.20 12.32
C ASN A 145 -7.35 35.75 13.21
N ILE A 146 -6.69 34.67 12.83
CA ILE A 146 -5.42 34.27 13.45
C ILE A 146 -4.29 34.48 12.46
N ASP A 147 -3.21 35.12 12.90
CA ASP A 147 -1.99 35.21 12.13
C ASP A 147 -1.43 33.81 11.85
N ARG A 148 -1.53 33.37 10.58
CA ARG A 148 -1.07 32.03 10.16
C ARG A 148 0.42 31.79 10.45
N ASN A 149 1.24 32.84 10.54
CA ASN A 149 2.66 32.72 10.83
C ASN A 149 2.92 32.22 12.26
N LYS A 150 1.94 32.38 13.16
CA LYS A 150 1.97 31.91 14.55
C LYS A 150 1.36 30.51 14.72
N ILE A 151 0.82 29.91 13.64
CA ILE A 151 0.18 28.60 13.67
C ILE A 151 1.17 27.52 13.24
N TYR A 152 1.30 26.50 14.08
CA TYR A 152 2.10 25.31 13.83
C TYR A 152 1.22 24.07 13.84
N LEU A 153 1.21 23.33 12.73
CA LEU A 153 0.52 22.04 12.64
C LEU A 153 1.48 20.94 13.07
N THR A 154 1.20 20.36 14.22
CA THR A 154 2.06 19.31 14.81
C THR A 154 1.90 17.99 14.06
N GLN A 155 3.01 17.30 13.87
CA GLN A 155 3.06 15.97 13.28
C GLN A 155 3.60 14.94 14.27
N THR A 156 3.52 13.66 13.91
CA THR A 156 4.22 12.56 14.57
C THR A 156 5.11 11.83 13.56
N PRO A 157 6.24 11.21 13.98
CA PRO A 157 6.64 10.87 15.36
C PRO A 157 7.01 12.08 16.19
N GLN A 158 6.55 12.12 17.45
CA GLN A 158 7.03 13.05 18.47
C GLN A 158 8.04 12.32 19.36
N ALA A 159 9.14 12.99 19.72
CA ALA A 159 10.26 12.35 20.39
C ALA A 159 10.49 12.97 21.78
N PHE A 160 10.71 12.10 22.76
CA PHE A 160 10.76 12.50 24.18
C PHE A 160 11.89 11.81 24.96
N ASP A 161 12.34 12.48 26.02
CA ASP A 161 13.00 11.82 27.14
C ASP A 161 11.94 10.95 27.85
N TYR A 162 12.25 9.66 27.99
CA TYR A 162 11.27 8.71 28.52
C TYR A 162 10.83 9.01 29.96
N LYS A 163 11.79 9.30 30.83
CA LYS A 163 11.52 9.54 32.27
C LYS A 163 10.64 10.77 32.45
N GLU A 164 10.98 11.86 31.75
CA GLU A 164 10.22 13.11 31.84
C GLU A 164 8.79 12.93 31.28
N LEU A 165 8.62 12.32 30.12
CA LEU A 165 7.29 12.06 29.56
C LEU A 165 6.45 11.21 30.51
N LEU A 166 7.00 10.11 31.04
CA LEU A 166 6.26 9.23 31.96
C LEU A 166 5.82 9.97 33.24
N LYS A 167 6.69 10.84 33.76
CA LYS A 167 6.39 11.68 34.93
C LYS A 167 5.20 12.61 34.66
N LEU A 168 5.21 13.30 33.51
CA LEU A 168 4.14 14.22 33.12
C LEU A 168 2.83 13.48 32.85
N GLN A 169 2.90 12.37 32.12
CA GLN A 169 1.72 11.58 31.77
C GLN A 169 0.98 11.03 33.00
N LYS A 170 1.68 10.71 34.08
CA LYS A 170 1.07 10.24 35.34
C LYS A 170 0.35 11.33 36.14
N LYS A 171 0.77 12.59 35.97
CA LYS A 171 0.18 13.73 36.68
C LYS A 171 -1.06 14.29 36.02
N THR A 172 -1.29 13.96 34.73
CA THR A 172 -2.35 14.56 33.93
C THR A 172 -3.63 13.74 34.03
N THR A 173 -4.72 14.41 34.34
CA THR A 173 -6.10 13.87 34.36
C THR A 173 -6.89 14.23 33.10
N THR A 174 -6.40 15.20 32.31
CA THR A 174 -7.09 15.73 31.12
C THR A 174 -6.90 14.88 29.87
N LYS A 175 -7.86 14.94 28.98
CA LYS A 175 -7.75 14.35 27.62
C LYS A 175 -6.84 15.23 26.77
N ILE A 176 -5.64 14.75 26.46
CA ILE A 176 -4.70 15.45 25.60
C ILE A 176 -4.84 14.98 24.14
N THR A 177 -4.66 15.90 23.21
CA THR A 177 -4.71 15.62 21.76
C THR A 177 -3.41 15.02 21.23
N ASP A 178 -2.26 15.46 21.78
CA ASP A 178 -0.94 14.87 21.52
C ASP A 178 -0.08 14.89 22.81
N ASP A 179 1.05 14.13 22.79
CA ASP A 179 1.85 13.95 24.01
C ASP A 179 2.72 15.19 24.33
N ALA A 180 2.99 16.06 23.35
CA ALA A 180 3.73 17.30 23.55
C ALA A 180 2.94 18.32 24.37
N ASN A 181 1.61 18.28 24.38
CA ASN A 181 0.78 19.14 25.23
C ASN A 181 1.12 19.01 26.71
N LEU A 182 1.53 17.80 27.15
CA LEU A 182 1.96 17.61 28.54
C LEU A 182 3.14 18.50 28.94
N PHE A 183 4.06 18.71 28.00
CA PHE A 183 5.21 19.60 28.23
C PHE A 183 4.79 21.06 28.24
N ILE A 184 3.86 21.44 27.34
CA ILE A 184 3.33 22.81 27.26
C ILE A 184 2.56 23.16 28.56
N GLU A 185 1.62 22.31 28.98
CA GLU A 185 0.84 22.49 30.22
C GLU A 185 1.71 22.52 31.50
N ALA A 186 2.83 21.80 31.46
CA ALA A 186 3.79 21.81 32.55
C ALA A 186 4.85 22.94 32.46
N ASN A 187 4.68 23.91 31.56
CA ASN A 187 5.65 24.99 31.27
C ASN A 187 7.08 24.46 30.95
N ARG A 188 7.16 23.28 30.29
CA ARG A 188 8.42 22.69 29.85
C ARG A 188 8.74 23.05 28.42
N LYS A 189 10.00 23.24 28.10
CA LYS A 189 10.46 23.58 26.75
C LYS A 189 10.14 22.48 25.76
N VAL A 190 9.45 22.84 24.67
CA VAL A 190 9.22 22.02 23.50
C VAL A 190 10.08 22.56 22.36
N LYS A 191 10.91 21.70 21.75
CA LYS A 191 11.69 22.05 20.56
C LYS A 191 10.91 21.68 19.30
N PHE A 192 10.50 22.67 18.52
CA PHE A 192 9.96 22.44 17.19
C PHE A 192 11.09 22.25 16.18
N ILE A 193 10.89 21.30 15.25
CA ILE A 193 11.72 21.08 14.08
C ILE A 193 10.85 21.05 12.83
N ASN A 194 11.45 21.24 11.65
CA ASN A 194 10.71 21.15 10.40
C ASN A 194 10.14 19.73 10.21
N GLY A 195 8.83 19.65 10.01
CA GLY A 195 8.11 18.46 9.61
C GLY A 195 8.22 18.21 8.11
N GLU A 196 7.39 17.32 7.61
CA GLU A 196 7.38 16.90 6.20
C GLU A 196 5.96 17.01 5.64
N ILE A 197 5.80 17.67 4.49
CA ILE A 197 4.50 17.85 3.84
C ILE A 197 3.87 16.48 3.53
N ASN A 198 4.66 15.53 3.05
CA ASN A 198 4.20 14.18 2.73
C ASN A 198 3.82 13.34 3.96
N ASN A 199 4.20 13.76 5.17
CA ASN A 199 3.82 13.09 6.41
C ASN A 199 2.40 13.49 6.86
N CYS A 200 1.47 13.46 5.93
CA CYS A 200 0.06 13.77 6.16
C CYS A 200 -0.61 12.72 7.02
N LYS A 201 -1.61 13.14 7.81
CA LYS A 201 -2.43 12.24 8.60
C LYS A 201 -3.64 11.79 7.77
N ILE A 202 -3.64 10.54 7.33
CA ILE A 202 -4.78 9.93 6.67
C ILE A 202 -5.95 9.91 7.66
N THR A 203 -7.01 10.63 7.35
CA THR A 203 -8.19 10.82 8.22
C THR A 203 -9.47 10.40 7.53
N LEU A 204 -9.61 10.76 6.25
CA LEU A 204 -10.73 10.44 5.36
C LEU A 204 -10.29 9.45 4.28
N MET A 205 -11.23 8.85 3.56
CA MET A 205 -10.90 8.01 2.40
C MET A 205 -10.25 8.81 1.27
N SER A 206 -10.69 10.05 1.04
CA SER A 206 -10.07 10.97 0.06
C SER A 206 -8.57 11.15 0.27
N ASP A 207 -8.10 11.17 1.51
CA ASP A 207 -6.66 11.32 1.81
C ASP A 207 -5.81 10.14 1.27
N VAL A 208 -6.45 9.01 0.95
CA VAL A 208 -5.82 7.82 0.37
C VAL A 208 -5.79 7.88 -1.15
N GLU A 209 -6.79 8.53 -1.76
CA GLU A 209 -6.99 8.56 -3.21
C GLU A 209 -6.06 9.55 -3.93
N GLU A 210 -5.64 10.61 -3.26
CA GLU A 210 -4.81 11.69 -3.82
C GLU A 210 -3.39 11.26 -4.25
N ASN A 211 -2.92 10.06 -3.89
CA ASN A 211 -1.55 9.60 -4.16
C ASN A 211 -1.47 8.39 -5.11
N LYS A 212 -2.44 8.22 -6.02
CA LYS A 212 -2.39 7.14 -7.02
C LYS A 212 -1.59 7.59 -8.25
N ASN A 213 -0.34 7.15 -8.36
CA ASN A 213 0.43 7.30 -9.60
C ASN A 213 0.01 6.21 -10.60
N LEU A 214 -1.06 6.51 -11.34
CA LEU A 214 -1.66 5.60 -12.31
C LEU A 214 -0.84 5.56 -13.59
N LYS A 215 -0.51 4.38 -14.08
CA LYS A 215 0.19 4.16 -15.35
C LYS A 215 -0.58 3.16 -16.19
N TYR A 216 -0.42 3.25 -17.50
CA TYR A 216 -1.10 2.40 -18.47
C TYR A 216 -0.08 1.70 -19.35
N GLY A 217 -0.43 0.50 -19.78
CA GLY A 217 0.31 -0.25 -20.77
C GLY A 217 -0.64 -0.98 -21.71
N ILE A 218 -0.21 -1.15 -22.95
CA ILE A 218 -0.90 -1.90 -24.00
C ILE A 218 -0.10 -3.17 -24.24
N GLY A 219 -0.79 -4.28 -24.44
CA GLY A 219 -0.24 -5.55 -24.92
C GLY A 219 -1.03 -6.06 -26.11
N PHE A 220 -0.35 -6.57 -27.09
CA PHE A 220 -0.93 -7.19 -28.27
C PHE A 220 -0.20 -8.49 -28.58
N ASP A 221 -0.96 -9.55 -28.88
CA ASP A 221 -0.39 -10.81 -29.35
C ASP A 221 -1.28 -11.46 -30.39
N VAL A 222 -0.67 -12.14 -31.36
CA VAL A 222 -1.35 -12.87 -32.41
C VAL A 222 -0.67 -14.22 -32.63
N HIS A 223 -1.48 -15.30 -32.64
CA HIS A 223 -0.99 -16.65 -32.85
C HIS A 223 -1.69 -17.31 -34.05
N ARG A 224 -0.91 -18.08 -34.83
CA ARG A 224 -1.44 -18.92 -35.90
C ARG A 224 -2.23 -20.06 -35.31
N LEU A 225 -3.39 -20.37 -35.88
CA LEU A 225 -4.22 -21.53 -35.57
C LEU A 225 -3.86 -22.70 -36.48
N ILE A 226 -3.68 -23.87 -35.89
CA ILE A 226 -3.39 -25.12 -36.61
C ILE A 226 -4.19 -26.30 -36.03
N PRO A 227 -4.51 -27.33 -36.83
CA PRO A 227 -5.15 -28.54 -36.35
C PRO A 227 -4.30 -29.30 -35.33
N HIS A 228 -4.95 -30.18 -34.57
CA HIS A 228 -4.32 -31.13 -33.65
C HIS A 228 -3.52 -30.52 -32.50
N ARG A 229 -3.68 -29.21 -32.22
CA ARG A 229 -3.11 -28.56 -31.03
C ARG A 229 -4.21 -28.17 -30.02
N LYS A 230 -3.83 -28.16 -28.75
CA LYS A 230 -4.73 -27.67 -27.70
C LYS A 230 -4.79 -26.16 -27.76
N LEU A 231 -5.99 -25.58 -27.58
CA LEU A 231 -6.17 -24.15 -27.46
C LEU A 231 -6.23 -23.77 -26.00
N TYR A 232 -5.37 -22.83 -25.60
CA TYR A 232 -5.40 -22.19 -24.28
C TYR A 232 -5.69 -20.69 -24.43
N LEU A 233 -6.65 -20.18 -23.67
CA LEU A 233 -6.98 -18.75 -23.62
C LEU A 233 -7.23 -18.33 -22.18
N GLY A 234 -6.50 -17.32 -21.70
CA GLY A 234 -6.64 -16.82 -20.35
C GLY A 234 -6.33 -17.85 -19.25
N GLY A 235 -5.41 -18.78 -19.54
CA GLY A 235 -4.95 -19.81 -18.61
C GLY A 235 -5.83 -21.06 -18.56
N ILE A 236 -6.94 -21.13 -19.31
CA ILE A 236 -7.84 -22.28 -19.35
C ILE A 236 -7.81 -22.99 -20.70
N LYS A 237 -8.02 -24.30 -20.71
CA LYS A 237 -8.17 -25.08 -21.92
C LYS A 237 -9.55 -24.82 -22.54
N ILE A 238 -9.56 -24.50 -23.81
CA ILE A 238 -10.77 -24.27 -24.62
C ILE A 238 -11.04 -25.47 -25.49
N GLN A 239 -12.31 -25.86 -25.59
CA GLN A 239 -12.72 -26.92 -26.52
C GLN A 239 -12.75 -26.35 -27.95
N SER A 240 -11.80 -26.80 -28.79
CA SER A 240 -11.64 -26.35 -30.17
C SER A 240 -10.92 -27.42 -30.99
N VAL A 241 -11.22 -27.50 -32.28
CA VAL A 241 -10.51 -28.37 -33.24
C VAL A 241 -9.18 -27.76 -33.67
N LEU A 242 -9.03 -26.44 -33.54
CA LEU A 242 -7.80 -25.71 -33.82
C LEU A 242 -7.16 -25.23 -32.50
N GLY A 243 -5.86 -25.24 -32.46
CA GLY A 243 -5.09 -24.65 -31.33
C GLY A 243 -3.98 -23.75 -31.82
N THR A 244 -3.39 -22.99 -30.93
CA THR A 244 -2.36 -22.00 -31.23
C THR A 244 -0.98 -22.64 -31.43
N LEU A 245 -0.23 -22.18 -32.43
CA LEU A 245 1.18 -22.49 -32.63
C LEU A 245 2.02 -21.51 -31.81
N GLY A 246 2.86 -22.01 -30.89
CA GLY A 246 3.74 -21.19 -30.05
C GLY A 246 4.78 -22.03 -29.34
N HIS A 247 5.83 -21.39 -28.80
CA HIS A 247 6.90 -22.02 -28.02
C HIS A 247 6.47 -22.45 -26.61
N SER A 248 5.51 -21.71 -26.02
CA SER A 248 4.84 -22.04 -24.76
C SER A 248 3.57 -22.86 -25.01
N ASP A 249 2.59 -22.79 -24.12
CA ASP A 249 1.24 -23.30 -24.38
C ASP A 249 0.46 -22.45 -25.41
N GLY A 250 1.06 -21.37 -25.91
CA GLY A 250 0.53 -20.52 -26.97
C GLY A 250 -0.72 -19.73 -26.57
N ASP A 251 -0.86 -19.31 -25.31
CA ASP A 251 -2.00 -18.52 -24.82
C ASP A 251 -1.82 -17.03 -25.15
N PRO A 252 -2.42 -16.51 -26.25
CA PRO A 252 -2.24 -15.13 -26.66
C PRO A 252 -2.86 -14.14 -25.67
N VAL A 253 -3.84 -14.57 -24.87
CA VAL A 253 -4.48 -13.72 -23.86
C VAL A 253 -3.51 -13.43 -22.73
N LEU A 254 -2.85 -14.46 -22.18
CA LEU A 254 -1.89 -14.29 -21.10
C LEU A 254 -0.60 -13.61 -21.57
N HIS A 255 -0.18 -13.80 -22.84
CA HIS A 255 0.96 -13.07 -23.41
C HIS A 255 0.66 -11.58 -23.50
N ALA A 256 -0.50 -11.20 -24.10
CA ALA A 256 -0.91 -9.80 -24.19
C ALA A 256 -1.14 -9.16 -22.81
N VAL A 257 -1.69 -9.89 -21.83
CA VAL A 257 -1.78 -9.42 -20.43
C VAL A 257 -0.41 -9.17 -19.85
N THR A 258 0.55 -10.08 -20.05
CA THR A 258 1.92 -9.95 -19.58
C THR A 258 2.59 -8.70 -20.14
N ASP A 259 2.50 -8.49 -21.47
CA ASP A 259 3.07 -7.34 -22.15
C ASP A 259 2.45 -6.02 -21.71
N SER A 260 1.12 -5.97 -21.54
CA SER A 260 0.46 -4.78 -21.05
C SER A 260 0.94 -4.38 -19.64
N ILE A 261 1.17 -5.36 -18.77
CA ILE A 261 1.70 -5.13 -17.41
C ILE A 261 3.15 -4.67 -17.46
N LEU A 262 3.99 -5.33 -18.26
CA LEU A 262 5.39 -4.96 -18.45
C LEU A 262 5.53 -3.53 -18.99
N GLY A 263 4.73 -3.18 -20.01
CA GLY A 263 4.68 -1.83 -20.57
C GLY A 263 4.27 -0.77 -19.55
N ALA A 264 3.18 -1.01 -18.79
CA ALA A 264 2.74 -0.11 -17.72
C ALA A 264 3.82 0.12 -16.64
N CYS A 265 4.59 -0.93 -16.34
CA CYS A 265 5.67 -0.89 -15.34
C CYS A 265 7.03 -0.44 -15.89
N ARG A 266 7.14 -0.15 -17.20
CA ARG A 266 8.40 0.19 -17.90
C ARG A 266 9.46 -0.90 -17.73
N MET A 267 9.08 -2.16 -17.95
CA MET A 267 9.93 -3.34 -17.74
C MET A 267 10.27 -4.10 -19.03
N GLY A 268 10.09 -3.49 -20.21
CA GLY A 268 10.29 -4.11 -21.52
C GLY A 268 9.09 -4.96 -21.97
N ASP A 269 9.31 -6.04 -22.65
CA ASP A 269 8.34 -6.95 -23.21
C ASP A 269 8.57 -8.42 -22.80
N ILE A 270 7.62 -9.29 -23.13
CA ILE A 270 7.66 -10.72 -22.81
C ILE A 270 8.84 -11.44 -23.46
N GLY A 271 9.22 -11.06 -24.69
CA GLY A 271 10.34 -11.66 -25.42
C GLY A 271 11.69 -11.37 -24.78
N GLN A 272 11.88 -10.15 -24.23
CA GLN A 272 13.07 -9.78 -23.46
C GLN A 272 13.15 -10.54 -22.14
N LYS A 273 12.02 -10.81 -21.50
CA LYS A 273 11.98 -11.51 -20.19
C LYS A 273 12.09 -13.02 -20.33
N PHE A 274 11.50 -13.58 -21.36
CA PHE A 274 11.36 -15.03 -21.55
C PHE A 274 11.73 -15.41 -23.00
N SER A 275 12.99 -15.22 -23.36
CA SER A 275 13.48 -15.47 -24.72
C SER A 275 13.19 -16.90 -25.19
N ASP A 276 12.65 -17.06 -26.39
CA ASP A 276 12.38 -18.32 -27.06
C ASP A 276 13.65 -19.17 -27.31
N LYS A 277 14.83 -18.52 -27.31
CA LYS A 277 16.12 -19.19 -27.40
C LYS A 277 16.48 -19.98 -26.15
N ASN A 278 15.84 -19.69 -25.01
CA ASN A 278 16.13 -20.34 -23.73
C ASN A 278 15.29 -21.62 -23.57
N LYS A 279 15.94 -22.78 -23.64
CA LYS A 279 15.31 -24.11 -23.48
C LYS A 279 14.47 -24.26 -22.20
N LYS A 280 14.75 -23.47 -21.16
CA LYS A 280 14.01 -23.47 -19.88
C LYS A 280 12.53 -23.09 -20.06
N TYR A 281 12.20 -22.31 -21.09
CA TYR A 281 10.85 -21.83 -21.34
C TYR A 281 10.07 -22.63 -22.40
N LYS A 282 10.70 -23.66 -22.98
CA LYS A 282 10.04 -24.53 -23.95
C LYS A 282 8.89 -25.29 -23.28
N ASN A 283 7.69 -25.22 -23.87
CA ASN A 283 6.45 -25.83 -23.38
C ASN A 283 5.97 -25.37 -21.99
N ILE A 284 6.53 -24.27 -21.47
CA ILE A 284 6.07 -23.71 -20.18
C ILE A 284 4.64 -23.18 -20.30
N ARG A 285 3.86 -23.27 -19.24
CA ARG A 285 2.54 -22.67 -19.16
C ARG A 285 2.63 -21.15 -19.04
N SER A 286 1.88 -20.41 -19.87
CA SER A 286 1.85 -18.94 -19.81
C SER A 286 1.35 -18.40 -18.45
N THR A 287 0.59 -19.21 -17.70
CA THR A 287 0.21 -18.92 -16.31
C THR A 287 1.42 -18.77 -15.39
N VAL A 288 2.50 -19.54 -15.59
CA VAL A 288 3.74 -19.46 -14.81
C VAL A 288 4.53 -18.21 -15.19
N LEU A 289 4.57 -17.85 -16.48
CA LEU A 289 5.22 -16.63 -16.96
C LEU A 289 4.57 -15.39 -16.36
N LEU A 290 3.24 -15.30 -16.48
CA LEU A 290 2.48 -14.18 -15.91
C LEU A 290 2.65 -14.09 -14.40
N LYS A 291 2.59 -15.21 -13.66
CA LYS A 291 2.79 -15.22 -12.20
C LYS A 291 4.16 -14.66 -11.81
N ASN A 292 5.21 -15.03 -12.53
CA ASN A 292 6.56 -14.52 -12.31
C ASN A 292 6.61 -12.97 -12.46
N ILE A 293 5.95 -12.41 -13.49
CA ILE A 293 5.89 -10.95 -13.66
C ILE A 293 5.09 -10.28 -12.54
N ILE A 294 3.97 -10.88 -12.11
CA ILE A 294 3.21 -10.37 -10.96
C ILE A 294 4.08 -10.25 -9.70
N ASP A 295 4.88 -11.26 -9.43
CA ASP A 295 5.79 -11.24 -8.28
C ASP A 295 6.87 -10.14 -8.42
N GLN A 296 7.42 -9.95 -9.62
CA GLN A 296 8.40 -8.89 -9.91
C GLN A 296 7.81 -7.48 -9.75
N ILE A 297 6.60 -7.21 -10.25
CA ILE A 297 5.99 -5.88 -10.15
C ILE A 297 5.63 -5.52 -8.71
N LYS A 298 5.25 -6.51 -7.88
CA LYS A 298 5.02 -6.32 -6.44
C LYS A 298 6.29 -5.87 -5.71
N LEU A 299 7.43 -6.49 -6.01
CA LEU A 299 8.73 -6.09 -5.44
C LEU A 299 9.10 -4.64 -5.81
N LYS A 300 8.61 -4.13 -6.94
CA LYS A 300 8.80 -2.76 -7.40
C LYS A 300 7.69 -1.79 -6.96
N ASN A 301 6.84 -2.19 -6.01
CA ASN A 301 5.72 -1.42 -5.48
C ASN A 301 4.64 -1.07 -6.53
N TYR A 302 4.42 -1.92 -7.54
CA TYR A 302 3.29 -1.79 -8.45
C TYR A 302 2.14 -2.70 -8.03
N THR A 303 0.91 -2.25 -8.26
CA THR A 303 -0.33 -3.04 -8.10
C THR A 303 -1.21 -2.82 -9.32
N ILE A 304 -1.78 -3.88 -9.86
CA ILE A 304 -2.74 -3.79 -10.96
C ILE A 304 -4.02 -3.13 -10.46
N ASN A 305 -4.54 -2.15 -11.22
CA ASN A 305 -5.79 -1.46 -10.94
C ASN A 305 -6.94 -1.97 -11.81
N ASN A 306 -6.68 -2.22 -13.10
CA ASN A 306 -7.69 -2.73 -14.03
C ASN A 306 -7.03 -3.42 -15.24
N ILE A 307 -7.67 -4.47 -15.77
CA ILE A 307 -7.29 -5.15 -17.01
C ILE A 307 -8.53 -5.23 -17.92
N ASP A 308 -8.44 -4.66 -19.12
CA ASP A 308 -9.46 -4.76 -20.17
C ASP A 308 -8.90 -5.51 -21.36
N ILE A 309 -9.55 -6.63 -21.68
CA ILE A 309 -9.07 -7.63 -22.67
C ILE A 309 -10.04 -7.69 -23.83
N ASN A 310 -9.51 -7.59 -25.04
CA ASN A 310 -10.23 -7.76 -26.29
C ASN A 310 -9.69 -8.99 -27.03
N ILE A 311 -10.43 -10.10 -27.07
CA ILE A 311 -10.06 -11.32 -27.79
C ILE A 311 -10.73 -11.28 -29.15
N ILE A 312 -9.92 -11.34 -30.20
CA ILE A 312 -10.37 -11.25 -31.61
C ILE A 312 -10.24 -12.64 -32.22
N ALA A 313 -11.39 -13.31 -32.41
CA ALA A 313 -11.45 -14.68 -32.90
C ALA A 313 -12.78 -14.93 -33.66
N GLN A 314 -12.74 -15.64 -34.79
CA GLN A 314 -13.94 -16.06 -35.47
C GLN A 314 -14.60 -17.22 -34.71
N THR A 315 -13.82 -18.19 -34.30
CA THR A 315 -14.18 -19.31 -33.43
C THR A 315 -13.07 -19.55 -32.39
N PRO A 316 -13.39 -20.13 -31.21
CA PRO A 316 -14.70 -20.42 -30.62
C PRO A 316 -15.42 -19.17 -30.09
N LYS A 317 -16.73 -19.28 -29.79
CA LYS A 317 -17.48 -18.20 -29.12
C LYS A 317 -16.93 -17.94 -27.72
N ILE A 318 -16.26 -16.80 -27.52
CA ILE A 318 -15.57 -16.41 -26.29
C ILE A 318 -16.54 -16.26 -25.10
N SER A 319 -17.79 -15.86 -25.33
CA SER A 319 -18.79 -15.64 -24.26
C SER A 319 -18.97 -16.86 -23.35
N LYS A 320 -18.89 -18.08 -23.88
CA LYS A 320 -19.03 -19.32 -23.10
C LYS A 320 -17.92 -19.54 -22.07
N TYR A 321 -16.74 -18.95 -22.30
CA TYR A 321 -15.54 -19.16 -21.48
C TYR A 321 -15.15 -17.94 -20.64
N LYS A 322 -15.78 -16.79 -20.88
CA LYS A 322 -15.44 -15.49 -20.31
C LYS A 322 -15.27 -15.54 -18.79
N ASN A 323 -16.24 -16.07 -18.05
CA ASN A 323 -16.20 -16.10 -16.59
C ASN A 323 -15.06 -16.98 -16.05
N LYS A 324 -14.78 -18.13 -16.70
CA LYS A 324 -13.68 -19.02 -16.31
C LYS A 324 -12.31 -18.36 -16.55
N MET A 325 -12.14 -17.64 -17.65
CA MET A 325 -10.93 -16.87 -17.95
C MET A 325 -10.72 -15.74 -16.93
N ILE A 326 -11.77 -14.97 -16.61
CA ILE A 326 -11.71 -13.91 -15.59
C ILE A 326 -11.27 -14.48 -14.24
N GLN A 327 -11.85 -15.61 -13.82
CA GLN A 327 -11.45 -16.26 -12.56
C GLN A 327 -9.98 -16.73 -12.58
N SER A 328 -9.52 -17.31 -13.70
CA SER A 328 -8.13 -17.73 -13.87
C SER A 328 -7.17 -16.55 -13.78
N ILE A 329 -7.41 -15.48 -14.55
CA ILE A 329 -6.56 -14.28 -14.55
C ILE A 329 -6.59 -13.59 -13.19
N SER A 330 -7.77 -13.46 -12.56
CA SER A 330 -7.93 -12.91 -11.20
C SER A 330 -7.05 -13.63 -10.18
N LYS A 331 -7.05 -14.96 -10.22
CA LYS A 331 -6.23 -15.79 -9.34
C LYS A 331 -4.73 -15.61 -9.57
N ILE A 332 -4.29 -15.55 -10.83
CA ILE A 332 -2.86 -15.39 -11.17
C ILE A 332 -2.38 -13.98 -10.82
N CYS A 333 -3.16 -12.96 -11.17
CA CYS A 333 -2.83 -11.55 -10.93
C CYS A 333 -3.08 -11.11 -9.48
N GLU A 334 -3.78 -11.94 -8.67
CA GLU A 334 -4.17 -11.65 -7.27
C GLU A 334 -4.98 -10.35 -7.13
N ILE A 335 -5.89 -10.11 -8.08
CA ILE A 335 -6.79 -8.97 -8.10
C ILE A 335 -8.25 -9.43 -8.08
N PRO A 336 -9.19 -8.60 -7.59
CA PRO A 336 -10.62 -8.90 -7.62
C PRO A 336 -11.16 -9.09 -9.07
N ILE A 337 -12.14 -9.98 -9.23
CA ILE A 337 -12.75 -10.27 -10.55
C ILE A 337 -13.39 -9.05 -11.23
N ASN A 338 -13.87 -8.07 -10.44
CA ASN A 338 -14.46 -6.84 -10.94
C ASN A 338 -13.43 -5.82 -11.50
N GLN A 339 -12.13 -6.14 -11.43
CA GLN A 339 -11.06 -5.37 -12.05
C GLN A 339 -10.64 -5.94 -13.42
N ILE A 340 -11.30 -7.01 -13.88
CA ILE A 340 -10.99 -7.65 -15.16
C ILE A 340 -12.24 -7.64 -16.03
N ASN A 341 -12.10 -7.14 -17.24
CA ASN A 341 -13.12 -7.25 -18.28
C ASN A 341 -12.60 -8.01 -19.49
N ILE A 342 -13.44 -8.87 -20.10
CA ILE A 342 -13.12 -9.59 -21.34
C ILE A 342 -14.22 -9.32 -22.35
N LYS A 343 -13.83 -8.92 -23.56
CA LYS A 343 -14.68 -8.74 -24.75
C LYS A 343 -14.23 -9.73 -25.81
N GLY A 344 -15.17 -10.41 -26.45
CA GLY A 344 -14.94 -11.20 -27.66
C GLY A 344 -15.39 -10.40 -28.87
N LYS A 345 -14.59 -10.38 -29.93
CA LYS A 345 -14.87 -9.76 -31.20
C LYS A 345 -14.64 -10.73 -32.35
N THR A 346 -15.50 -10.70 -33.36
CA THR A 346 -15.24 -11.32 -34.66
C THR A 346 -14.68 -10.28 -35.62
N THR A 347 -14.12 -10.73 -36.74
CA THR A 347 -13.73 -9.84 -37.84
C THR A 347 -14.68 -9.94 -39.01
N GLU A 348 -15.92 -10.37 -38.75
CA GLU A 348 -16.98 -10.53 -39.76
C GLU A 348 -16.51 -11.34 -40.98
N LYS A 349 -15.76 -12.43 -40.73
CA LYS A 349 -15.12 -13.31 -41.72
C LYS A 349 -14.00 -12.64 -42.55
N LEU A 350 -13.58 -11.44 -42.23
CA LEU A 350 -12.51 -10.71 -42.92
C LEU A 350 -11.12 -11.12 -42.44
N GLY A 351 -10.16 -11.11 -43.36
CA GLY A 351 -8.75 -11.32 -43.09
C GLY A 351 -8.37 -12.69 -42.55
N LEU A 352 -7.20 -12.82 -41.94
CA LEU A 352 -6.66 -14.07 -41.40
C LEU A 352 -7.48 -14.62 -40.23
N ILE A 353 -7.98 -13.75 -39.38
CA ILE A 353 -8.77 -14.14 -38.20
C ILE A 353 -10.15 -14.62 -38.66
N GLY A 354 -10.79 -13.92 -39.60
CA GLY A 354 -12.09 -14.31 -40.14
C GLY A 354 -12.04 -15.61 -40.91
N LYS A 355 -10.89 -15.99 -41.49
CA LYS A 355 -10.61 -17.27 -42.14
C LYS A 355 -10.08 -18.34 -41.16
N GLU A 356 -10.18 -18.11 -39.86
CA GLU A 356 -9.73 -19.04 -38.77
C GLU A 356 -8.26 -19.46 -38.86
N LYS A 357 -7.41 -18.66 -39.51
CA LYS A 357 -5.96 -18.90 -39.61
C LYS A 357 -5.17 -18.33 -38.44
N ALA A 358 -5.75 -17.40 -37.68
CA ALA A 358 -5.15 -16.76 -36.55
C ALA A 358 -6.19 -16.38 -35.48
N ILE A 359 -5.71 -16.16 -34.25
CA ILE A 359 -6.40 -15.53 -33.14
C ILE A 359 -5.53 -14.42 -32.60
N ALA A 360 -6.12 -13.27 -32.23
CA ALA A 360 -5.40 -12.16 -31.66
C ALA A 360 -6.02 -11.71 -30.34
N CYS A 361 -5.21 -11.06 -29.53
CA CYS A 361 -5.63 -10.46 -28.28
C CYS A 361 -4.99 -9.10 -28.10
N GLU A 362 -5.79 -8.12 -27.70
CA GLU A 362 -5.34 -6.78 -27.32
C GLU A 362 -5.76 -6.51 -25.87
N VAL A 363 -4.86 -5.96 -25.08
CA VAL A 363 -5.06 -5.72 -23.65
C VAL A 363 -4.61 -4.32 -23.26
N ILE A 364 -5.42 -3.64 -22.47
CA ILE A 364 -5.03 -2.43 -21.77
C ILE A 364 -5.02 -2.73 -20.27
N THR A 365 -3.87 -2.50 -19.64
CA THR A 365 -3.74 -2.62 -18.18
C THR A 365 -3.41 -1.27 -17.57
N SER A 366 -4.10 -0.93 -16.48
CA SER A 366 -3.69 0.16 -15.62
C SER A 366 -3.07 -0.37 -14.32
N VAL A 367 -1.95 0.22 -13.91
CA VAL A 367 -1.25 -0.10 -12.67
C VAL A 367 -1.08 1.15 -11.82
N ILE A 368 -1.04 0.96 -10.52
CA ILE A 368 -0.72 2.01 -9.55
C ILE A 368 0.71 1.77 -9.08
N LYS A 369 1.57 2.77 -9.24
CA LYS A 369 2.89 2.78 -8.61
C LYS A 369 2.81 3.47 -7.27
N TYR A 370 3.35 2.84 -6.27
CA TYR A 370 3.49 3.39 -4.93
C TYR A 370 4.97 3.77 -4.70
N ASP A 371 5.19 5.01 -4.27
CA ASP A 371 6.54 5.55 -3.96
C ASP A 371 7.12 4.98 -2.66
#